data_5f505e4fa4a2eb729c64480d28441da2
#
_entry.id   5f505e4fa4a2eb729c64480d28441da2
#
_cell.length_a   1.000
_cell.length_b   1.000
_cell.length_c   1.000
_cell.angle_alpha   90.00
_cell.angle_beta   90.00
_cell.angle_gamma   90.00
#
_symmetry.space_group_name_H-M   'P 1'
#
loop_
_entity.id
_entity.type
_entity.pdbx_description
1 polymer ?
#
loop_
_entity_poly.entity_id
_entity_poly.type
_entity_poly.pdbx_seq_one_letter_code
_entity_poly.pdbx_strand_id
1 'polypeptide(L)'
;QFVPEDKTIYFNDTETKTFNAYYPYQSDGGTVTVSTAADKQGTGIDFLFASGATGDTHNPTVSFTGDHAFKHCMSLIKFTFKAGDGISFSETDPAGYTLYGLKHEGTFDTATGTTAVTAASESLITMQLGGATTSQVIILPQEVNSSLELKVSFNGQSYNAQLKLPATPTANFYTAGYAYTYIVTLNNKDIEVSDPTINPWESGDSNDASAEL
;
A
#
# COMPACT_ATOMS: atom_id res chain seq x y z
N GLN A 1 -18.86 -8.11 11.95
CA GLN A 1 -19.00 -7.84 13.39
C GLN A 1 -17.76 -8.40 14.08
N PHE A 2 -16.86 -7.55 14.58
CA PHE A 2 -15.76 -7.97 15.43
C PHE A 2 -16.35 -8.48 16.74
N VAL A 3 -16.22 -9.76 17.01
CA VAL A 3 -16.50 -10.34 18.32
C VAL A 3 -15.13 -10.50 18.98
N PRO A 4 -14.82 -9.80 20.07
CA PRO A 4 -13.58 -10.03 20.79
C PRO A 4 -13.58 -11.48 21.26
N GLU A 5 -12.57 -12.26 20.88
CA GLU A 5 -12.33 -13.53 21.53
C GLU A 5 -12.05 -13.25 23.01
N ASP A 6 -12.95 -13.69 23.89
CA ASP A 6 -12.82 -13.73 25.36
C ASP A 6 -12.82 -12.40 26.16
N LYS A 7 -13.06 -11.23 25.55
CA LYS A 7 -13.16 -9.98 26.32
C LYS A 7 -14.35 -9.13 25.91
N THR A 8 -15.35 -9.08 26.72
CA THR A 8 -16.46 -8.11 26.58
C THR A 8 -16.00 -6.74 27.08
N ILE A 9 -16.21 -5.70 26.28
CA ILE A 9 -15.99 -4.32 26.71
C ILE A 9 -17.25 -3.85 27.44
N TYR A 10 -17.11 -3.40 28.67
CA TYR A 10 -18.18 -2.88 29.48
C TYR A 10 -18.05 -1.36 29.64
N PHE A 11 -19.15 -0.65 29.50
CA PHE A 11 -19.23 0.75 29.88
C PHE A 11 -19.54 0.84 31.40
N ASN A 12 -18.62 1.43 32.15
CA ASN A 12 -18.73 1.53 33.62
C ASN A 12 -19.40 2.82 34.07
N ASP A 13 -19.68 3.74 33.17
CA ASP A 13 -20.29 5.03 33.43
C ASP A 13 -21.19 5.43 32.23
N THR A 14 -21.88 6.57 32.38
CA THR A 14 -22.77 7.11 31.34
C THR A 14 -22.05 8.02 30.33
N GLU A 15 -20.74 8.17 30.44
CA GLU A 15 -19.97 8.99 29.50
C GLU A 15 -19.83 8.29 28.15
N THR A 16 -19.96 9.08 27.10
CA THR A 16 -19.68 8.61 25.75
C THR A 16 -18.16 8.38 25.58
N LYS A 17 -17.78 7.19 25.20
CA LYS A 17 -16.38 6.82 24.93
C LYS A 17 -16.11 6.82 23.43
N THR A 18 -14.92 7.26 23.05
CA THR A 18 -14.45 7.24 21.65
C THR A 18 -13.52 6.05 21.44
N PHE A 19 -13.71 5.38 20.32
CA PHE A 19 -12.97 4.18 19.95
C PHE A 19 -12.19 4.40 18.68
N ASN A 20 -10.98 3.84 18.66
CA ASN A 20 -10.16 3.67 17.49
C ASN A 20 -9.97 2.17 17.24
N ALA A 21 -9.75 1.80 15.99
CA ALA A 21 -9.46 0.43 15.59
C ALA A 21 -8.36 0.41 14.54
N TYR A 22 -7.58 -0.66 14.48
CA TYR A 22 -6.55 -0.84 13.48
C TYR A 22 -6.47 -2.31 13.03
N TYR A 23 -5.90 -2.50 11.86
CA TYR A 23 -5.63 -3.81 11.27
C TYR A 23 -4.26 -3.74 10.54
N PRO A 24 -3.46 -4.81 10.50
CA PRO A 24 -3.64 -6.09 11.21
C PRO A 24 -3.41 -5.98 12.71
N TYR A 25 -3.97 -6.92 13.49
CA TYR A 25 -3.81 -6.98 14.94
C TYR A 25 -2.34 -7.07 15.34
N GLN A 26 -1.96 -6.31 16.37
CA GLN A 26 -0.63 -6.28 16.96
C GLN A 26 -0.74 -6.57 18.46
N SER A 27 -0.02 -7.58 18.94
CA SER A 27 -0.15 -8.06 20.34
C SER A 27 0.20 -7.02 21.39
N ASP A 28 1.18 -6.17 21.09
CA ASP A 28 1.76 -5.25 22.08
C ASP A 28 1.18 -3.84 21.97
N GLY A 29 0.49 -3.52 20.85
CA GLY A 29 0.00 -2.17 20.58
C GLY A 29 1.13 -1.13 20.47
N GLY A 30 0.78 0.16 20.47
CA GLY A 30 1.76 1.25 20.40
C GLY A 30 2.42 1.37 19.03
N THR A 31 3.72 1.66 19.00
CA THR A 31 4.49 1.80 17.76
C THR A 31 5.05 0.46 17.33
N VAL A 32 4.64 -0.03 16.17
CA VAL A 32 5.11 -1.29 15.59
C VAL A 32 6.04 -1.06 14.41
N THR A 33 7.05 -1.91 14.25
CA THR A 33 7.97 -1.85 13.12
C THR A 33 7.29 -2.39 11.87
N VAL A 34 7.47 -1.71 10.75
CA VAL A 34 6.91 -2.05 9.45
C VAL A 34 8.04 -2.18 8.43
N SER A 35 8.00 -3.25 7.64
CA SER A 35 8.87 -3.40 6.47
C SER A 35 8.01 -3.64 5.22
N THR A 36 8.28 -2.89 4.16
CA THR A 36 7.66 -3.04 2.84
C THR A 36 8.60 -3.66 1.81
N ALA A 37 9.63 -4.38 2.28
CA ALA A 37 10.55 -5.11 1.42
C ALA A 37 9.83 -6.15 0.55
N ALA A 38 10.46 -6.57 -0.54
CA ALA A 38 9.84 -7.46 -1.53
C ALA A 38 9.28 -8.76 -0.95
N ASP A 39 9.98 -9.36 0.01
CA ASP A 39 9.57 -10.59 0.71
C ASP A 39 8.40 -10.39 1.70
N LYS A 40 8.02 -9.13 1.98
CA LYS A 40 6.88 -8.76 2.84
C LYS A 40 5.63 -8.41 2.05
N GLN A 41 5.74 -8.20 0.74
CA GLN A 41 4.59 -7.86 -0.09
C GLN A 41 3.51 -8.95 -0.01
N GLY A 42 2.24 -8.57 0.17
CA GLY A 42 1.11 -9.50 0.32
C GLY A 42 1.00 -10.21 1.67
N THR A 43 1.73 -9.82 2.70
CA THR A 43 1.75 -10.48 4.02
C THR A 43 1.30 -9.58 5.17
N GLY A 44 0.12 -8.97 5.04
CA GLY A 44 -0.47 -8.17 6.15
C GLY A 44 0.29 -6.88 6.47
N ILE A 45 0.93 -6.28 5.47
CA ILE A 45 1.59 -4.97 5.58
C ILE A 45 0.67 -3.79 5.23
N ASP A 46 -0.55 -4.08 4.82
CA ASP A 46 -1.57 -3.06 4.59
C ASP A 46 -2.21 -2.68 5.92
N PHE A 47 -1.65 -1.68 6.57
CA PHE A 47 -2.19 -1.17 7.82
C PHE A 47 -3.40 -0.29 7.56
N LEU A 48 -4.50 -0.60 8.25
CA LEU A 48 -5.75 0.15 8.24
C LEU A 48 -5.98 0.78 9.61
N PHE A 49 -6.58 1.97 9.62
CA PHE A 49 -6.96 2.66 10.83
C PHE A 49 -8.34 3.29 10.71
N ALA A 50 -9.12 3.17 11.77
CA ALA A 50 -10.43 3.77 11.92
C ALA A 50 -10.50 4.51 13.26
N SER A 51 -11.13 5.68 13.28
CA SER A 51 -11.17 6.51 14.47
C SER A 51 -12.50 7.23 14.65
N GLY A 52 -12.77 7.64 15.88
CA GLY A 52 -13.88 8.53 16.22
C GLY A 52 -15.24 7.85 16.37
N ALA A 53 -15.33 6.53 16.24
CA ALA A 53 -16.55 5.81 16.54
C ALA A 53 -16.86 5.92 18.04
N THR A 54 -18.12 6.11 18.41
CA THR A 54 -18.52 6.33 19.79
C THR A 54 -19.51 5.29 20.31
N GLY A 55 -19.52 5.09 21.61
CA GLY A 55 -20.49 4.26 22.31
C GLY A 55 -20.60 4.65 23.78
N ASP A 56 -21.72 4.30 24.39
CA ASP A 56 -22.02 4.51 25.80
C ASP A 56 -23.00 3.46 26.33
N THR A 57 -23.41 3.55 27.59
CA THR A 57 -24.34 2.59 28.21
C THR A 57 -25.74 2.58 27.58
N HIS A 58 -26.17 3.66 26.91
CA HIS A 58 -27.45 3.73 26.21
C HIS A 58 -27.36 3.26 24.76
N ASN A 59 -26.19 3.47 24.13
CA ASN A 59 -25.84 3.03 22.77
C ASN A 59 -24.55 2.21 22.79
N PRO A 60 -24.59 0.95 23.22
CA PRO A 60 -23.39 0.16 23.43
C PRO A 60 -22.79 -0.40 22.14
N THR A 61 -23.40 -0.15 20.99
CA THR A 61 -22.87 -0.60 19.70
C THR A 61 -21.90 0.42 19.13
N VAL A 62 -20.65 0.00 18.91
CA VAL A 62 -19.62 0.79 18.23
C VAL A 62 -19.52 0.32 16.78
N SER A 63 -19.60 1.23 15.80
CA SER A 63 -19.56 0.92 14.39
C SER A 63 -18.52 1.78 13.67
N PHE A 64 -17.63 1.12 12.92
CA PHE A 64 -16.62 1.78 12.09
C PHE A 64 -17.07 1.84 10.63
N THR A 65 -18.05 2.72 10.36
CA THR A 65 -18.66 2.93 9.04
C THR A 65 -18.72 4.42 8.69
N GLY A 66 -18.97 4.76 7.43
CA GLY A 66 -19.04 6.15 6.97
C GLY A 66 -17.74 6.92 7.25
N ASP A 67 -17.81 8.04 7.92
CA ASP A 67 -16.65 8.89 8.26
C ASP A 67 -15.65 8.19 9.20
N HIS A 68 -16.13 7.18 9.93
CA HIS A 68 -15.34 6.36 10.85
C HIS A 68 -14.87 5.04 10.24
N ALA A 69 -15.06 4.83 8.93
CA ALA A 69 -14.61 3.62 8.25
C ALA A 69 -13.08 3.48 8.27
N PHE A 70 -12.60 2.25 8.16
CA PHE A 70 -11.18 1.97 8.01
C PHE A 70 -10.59 2.63 6.76
N LYS A 71 -9.43 3.25 6.92
CA LYS A 71 -8.66 3.88 5.84
C LYS A 71 -7.27 3.26 5.78
N HIS A 72 -6.74 3.12 4.57
CA HIS A 72 -5.38 2.65 4.36
C HIS A 72 -4.37 3.67 4.90
N CYS A 73 -3.44 3.20 5.72
CA CYS A 73 -2.34 3.99 6.27
C CYS A 73 -1.06 3.87 5.45
N MET A 74 -1.08 3.03 4.43
CA MET A 74 0.00 2.80 3.47
C MET A 74 -0.33 3.47 2.14
N SER A 75 0.63 3.45 1.20
CA SER A 75 0.44 3.88 -0.20
C SER A 75 0.59 2.69 -1.13
N LEU A 76 -0.11 2.69 -2.25
CA LEU A 76 -0.11 1.61 -3.24
C LEU A 76 0.46 2.10 -4.56
N ILE A 77 1.45 1.41 -5.12
CA ILE A 77 1.89 1.59 -6.50
C ILE A 77 1.37 0.40 -7.33
N LYS A 78 0.68 0.72 -8.42
CA LYS A 78 0.17 -0.27 -9.38
C LYS A 78 0.89 -0.09 -10.71
N PHE A 79 1.27 -1.20 -11.34
CA PHE A 79 1.81 -1.24 -12.69
C PHE A 79 0.89 -2.01 -13.62
N THR A 80 0.69 -1.46 -14.82
CA THR A 80 0.09 -2.17 -15.95
C THR A 80 1.12 -2.20 -17.06
N PHE A 81 1.62 -3.38 -17.40
CA PHE A 81 2.59 -3.60 -18.47
C PHE A 81 1.86 -3.81 -19.80
N LYS A 82 2.29 -3.12 -20.83
CA LYS A 82 1.75 -3.22 -22.20
C LYS A 82 2.85 -3.54 -23.20
N ALA A 83 2.53 -4.39 -24.14
CA ALA A 83 3.36 -4.62 -25.31
C ALA A 83 3.13 -3.46 -26.29
N GLY A 84 4.22 -2.79 -26.66
CA GLY A 84 4.26 -1.74 -27.66
C GLY A 84 4.85 -2.25 -28.98
N ASP A 85 5.49 -1.36 -29.72
CA ASP A 85 5.97 -1.63 -31.07
C ASP A 85 7.03 -2.76 -31.10
N GLY A 86 6.73 -3.80 -31.87
CA GLY A 86 7.65 -4.94 -32.10
C GLY A 86 7.78 -5.90 -30.90
N ILE A 87 6.93 -5.77 -29.88
CA ILE A 87 6.88 -6.62 -28.69
C ILE A 87 5.58 -7.46 -28.68
N SER A 88 5.71 -8.69 -28.23
CA SER A 88 4.56 -9.55 -27.86
C SER A 88 4.88 -10.24 -26.55
N PHE A 89 3.99 -10.14 -25.58
CA PHE A 89 4.14 -10.82 -24.30
C PHE A 89 3.86 -12.33 -24.46
N SER A 90 4.50 -13.12 -23.64
CA SER A 90 4.32 -14.56 -23.53
C SER A 90 3.84 -14.93 -22.13
N GLU A 91 3.63 -16.22 -21.87
CA GLU A 91 3.26 -16.72 -20.54
C GLU A 91 4.38 -16.57 -19.49
N THR A 92 5.59 -16.21 -19.91
CA THR A 92 6.75 -16.02 -19.02
C THR A 92 7.33 -14.62 -19.05
N ASP A 93 6.89 -13.76 -19.99
CA ASP A 93 7.41 -12.41 -20.18
C ASP A 93 6.29 -11.36 -20.23
N PRO A 94 6.46 -10.21 -19.55
CA PRO A 94 7.68 -9.79 -18.82
C PRO A 94 7.97 -10.67 -17.61
N ALA A 95 9.25 -10.99 -17.38
CA ALA A 95 9.65 -11.91 -16.32
C ALA A 95 9.54 -11.28 -14.92
N GLY A 96 9.85 -10.00 -14.81
CA GLY A 96 9.79 -9.28 -13.54
C GLY A 96 10.28 -7.84 -13.66
N TYR A 97 10.27 -7.13 -12.54
CA TYR A 97 10.82 -5.78 -12.47
C TYR A 97 11.53 -5.53 -11.14
N THR A 98 12.37 -4.51 -11.11
CA THR A 98 12.98 -3.96 -9.90
C THR A 98 12.69 -2.47 -9.84
N LEU A 99 12.22 -2.00 -8.67
CA LEU A 99 11.96 -0.60 -8.37
C LEU A 99 12.99 -0.13 -7.36
N TYR A 100 13.67 0.98 -7.67
CA TYR A 100 14.72 1.59 -6.85
C TYR A 100 14.29 2.95 -6.31
N GLY A 101 14.86 3.37 -5.18
CA GLY A 101 14.72 4.71 -4.63
C GLY A 101 13.67 4.83 -3.54
N LEU A 102 13.12 3.73 -3.03
CA LEU A 102 12.18 3.71 -1.91
C LEU A 102 12.84 3.25 -0.61
N LYS A 103 12.39 3.79 0.49
CA LYS A 103 12.74 3.34 1.84
C LYS A 103 11.68 2.35 2.32
N HIS A 104 12.12 1.24 2.88
CA HIS A 104 11.25 0.11 3.20
C HIS A 104 11.04 -0.13 4.69
N GLU A 105 11.87 0.49 5.55
CA GLU A 105 11.74 0.34 6.99
C GLU A 105 11.05 1.55 7.59
N GLY A 106 10.11 1.29 8.49
CA GLY A 106 9.33 2.33 9.13
C GLY A 106 8.58 1.84 10.34
N THR A 107 7.63 2.65 10.77
CA THR A 107 6.76 2.35 11.90
C THR A 107 5.31 2.68 11.57
N PHE A 108 4.40 2.00 12.28
CA PHE A 108 2.98 2.30 12.35
C PHE A 108 2.61 2.50 13.82
N ASP A 109 1.93 3.59 14.13
CA ASP A 109 1.40 3.86 15.47
C ASP A 109 -0.07 3.43 15.55
N THR A 110 -0.34 2.42 16.36
CA THR A 110 -1.67 1.83 16.52
C THR A 110 -2.68 2.76 17.23
N ALA A 111 -2.21 3.79 17.93
CA ALA A 111 -3.07 4.75 18.61
C ALA A 111 -3.55 5.88 17.69
N THR A 112 -2.74 6.24 16.70
CA THR A 112 -2.99 7.40 15.82
C THR A 112 -3.21 7.03 14.35
N GLY A 113 -2.85 5.81 13.94
CA GLY A 113 -2.89 5.37 12.55
C GLY A 113 -1.80 6.00 11.68
N THR A 114 -0.78 6.63 12.28
CA THR A 114 0.29 7.28 11.53
C THR A 114 1.41 6.31 11.18
N THR A 115 1.94 6.45 9.98
CA THR A 115 3.14 5.74 9.52
C THR A 115 4.31 6.71 9.41
N ALA A 116 5.51 6.22 9.65
CA ALA A 116 6.73 7.00 9.48
C ALA A 116 7.86 6.13 8.92
N VAL A 117 8.64 6.69 8.02
CA VAL A 117 9.86 6.06 7.52
C VAL A 117 11.00 6.24 8.52
N THR A 118 11.68 5.16 8.85
CA THR A 118 12.83 5.18 9.78
C THR A 118 14.15 4.81 9.11
N ALA A 119 14.14 4.14 7.94
CA ALA A 119 15.35 3.80 7.22
C ALA A 119 16.04 5.03 6.64
N ALA A 120 17.35 5.10 6.82
CA ALA A 120 18.17 6.13 6.20
C ALA A 120 18.58 5.77 4.76
N SER A 121 18.66 4.47 4.44
CA SER A 121 19.07 3.96 3.14
C SER A 121 17.88 3.49 2.32
N GLU A 122 17.93 3.78 1.03
CA GLU A 122 17.02 3.23 0.05
C GLU A 122 17.37 1.77 -0.22
N SER A 123 16.36 0.97 -0.46
CA SER A 123 16.52 -0.41 -0.93
C SER A 123 15.67 -0.64 -2.18
N LEU A 124 15.73 -1.83 -2.72
CA LEU A 124 15.02 -2.15 -3.96
C LEU A 124 13.89 -3.16 -3.71
N ILE A 125 12.80 -2.99 -4.46
CA ILE A 125 11.74 -3.99 -4.57
C ILE A 125 11.95 -4.74 -5.87
N THR A 126 12.18 -6.04 -5.79
CA THR A 126 12.20 -6.92 -6.96
C THR A 126 10.97 -7.82 -6.94
N MET A 127 10.16 -7.73 -7.99
CA MET A 127 8.94 -8.50 -8.14
C MET A 127 9.03 -9.41 -9.38
N GLN A 128 8.60 -10.66 -9.19
CA GLN A 128 8.47 -11.60 -10.31
C GLN A 128 7.08 -11.44 -10.93
N LEU A 129 7.03 -11.33 -12.26
CA LEU A 129 5.78 -11.23 -13.01
C LEU A 129 5.36 -12.56 -13.62
N GLY A 130 6.32 -13.34 -14.15
CA GLY A 130 6.03 -14.63 -14.78
C GLY A 130 4.99 -14.52 -15.89
N GLY A 131 5.08 -13.46 -16.70
CA GLY A 131 4.12 -13.16 -17.76
C GLY A 131 2.89 -12.36 -17.33
N ALA A 132 2.71 -12.08 -16.04
CA ALA A 132 1.61 -11.21 -15.59
C ALA A 132 1.79 -9.78 -16.10
N THR A 133 0.69 -9.18 -16.57
CA THR A 133 0.68 -7.82 -17.11
C THR A 133 0.29 -6.75 -16.09
N THR A 134 -0.01 -7.16 -14.88
CA THR A 134 -0.30 -6.25 -13.77
C THR A 134 0.49 -6.65 -12.54
N SER A 135 0.88 -5.65 -11.75
CA SER A 135 1.51 -5.86 -10.45
C SER A 135 1.20 -4.70 -9.53
N GLN A 136 1.30 -4.95 -8.24
CA GLN A 136 1.15 -3.92 -7.23
C GLN A 136 2.16 -4.12 -6.11
N VAL A 137 2.56 -3.02 -5.48
CA VAL A 137 3.43 -2.99 -4.31
C VAL A 137 2.90 -1.99 -3.29
N ILE A 138 2.83 -2.41 -2.05
CA ILE A 138 2.51 -1.56 -0.91
C ILE A 138 3.79 -0.92 -0.41
N ILE A 139 3.78 0.38 -0.20
CA ILE A 139 4.93 1.15 0.25
C ILE A 139 4.56 2.01 1.46
N LEU A 140 5.55 2.36 2.26
CA LEU A 140 5.41 3.39 3.29
C LEU A 140 5.14 4.75 2.63
N PRO A 141 4.19 5.54 3.13
CA PRO A 141 4.04 6.93 2.72
C PRO A 141 5.34 7.69 2.93
N GLN A 142 5.86 8.32 1.87
CA GLN A 142 7.18 8.96 1.91
C GLN A 142 7.35 10.02 0.83
N GLU A 143 8.21 10.99 1.15
CA GLU A 143 8.76 11.92 0.18
C GLU A 143 9.86 11.23 -0.64
N VAL A 144 9.87 11.51 -1.93
CA VAL A 144 10.90 11.03 -2.87
C VAL A 144 11.52 12.24 -3.56
N ASN A 145 12.79 12.50 -3.22
CA ASN A 145 13.51 13.69 -3.72
C ASN A 145 14.17 13.48 -5.08
N SER A 146 14.20 12.25 -5.57
CA SER A 146 14.68 11.87 -6.90
C SER A 146 13.69 10.94 -7.57
N SER A 147 13.67 10.88 -8.91
CA SER A 147 12.83 9.94 -9.62
C SER A 147 13.14 8.49 -9.19
N LEU A 148 12.09 7.67 -9.07
CA LEU A 148 12.25 6.25 -8.88
C LEU A 148 12.71 5.59 -10.18
N GLU A 149 13.70 4.72 -10.11
CA GLU A 149 14.13 3.94 -11.27
C GLU A 149 13.37 2.61 -11.33
N LEU A 150 12.76 2.35 -12.49
CA LEU A 150 12.11 1.08 -12.82
C LEU A 150 12.97 0.33 -13.82
N LYS A 151 13.36 -0.90 -13.48
CA LYS A 151 14.04 -1.82 -14.37
C LYS A 151 13.16 -3.03 -14.64
N VAL A 152 12.78 -3.24 -15.91
CA VAL A 152 11.92 -4.36 -16.32
C VAL A 152 12.75 -5.40 -17.07
N SER A 153 12.58 -6.66 -16.70
CA SER A 153 13.20 -7.81 -17.38
C SER A 153 12.23 -8.40 -18.39
N PHE A 154 12.60 -8.38 -19.67
CA PHE A 154 11.82 -8.91 -20.77
C PHE A 154 12.74 -9.62 -21.79
N ASN A 155 12.42 -10.85 -22.15
CA ASN A 155 13.17 -11.67 -23.13
C ASN A 155 14.69 -11.68 -22.88
N GLY A 156 15.10 -11.84 -21.61
CA GLY A 156 16.50 -11.86 -21.18
C GLY A 156 17.21 -10.50 -21.24
N GLN A 157 16.52 -9.43 -21.60
CA GLN A 157 17.05 -8.07 -21.62
C GLN A 157 16.48 -7.24 -20.46
N SER A 158 17.14 -6.12 -20.17
CA SER A 158 16.72 -5.17 -19.15
C SER A 158 16.39 -3.82 -19.77
N TYR A 159 15.22 -3.32 -19.47
CA TYR A 159 14.70 -2.01 -19.85
C TYR A 159 14.68 -1.11 -18.63
N ASN A 160 15.21 0.10 -18.72
CA ASN A 160 15.28 1.04 -17.60
C ASN A 160 14.46 2.28 -17.93
N ALA A 161 13.65 2.71 -16.96
CA ALA A 161 12.88 3.95 -17.03
C ALA A 161 12.91 4.68 -15.69
N GLN A 162 12.62 5.98 -15.74
CA GLN A 162 12.38 6.79 -14.55
C GLN A 162 10.88 6.97 -14.38
N LEU A 163 10.35 6.68 -13.19
CA LEU A 163 8.96 6.98 -12.87
C LEU A 163 8.81 8.47 -12.62
N LYS A 164 7.79 9.07 -13.22
CA LYS A 164 7.39 10.44 -12.87
C LYS A 164 6.79 10.47 -11.47
N LEU A 165 7.24 11.40 -10.66
CA LEU A 165 6.75 11.54 -9.29
C LEU A 165 5.32 12.08 -9.26
N PRO A 166 4.53 11.74 -8.23
CA PRO A 166 3.18 12.27 -8.09
C PRO A 166 3.19 13.80 -7.94
N ALA A 167 2.23 14.47 -8.60
CA ALA A 167 2.01 15.90 -8.43
C ALA A 167 0.94 16.20 -7.37
N THR A 168 0.06 15.22 -7.09
CA THR A 168 -1.07 15.31 -6.16
C THR A 168 -1.18 14.03 -5.33
N PRO A 169 -1.84 14.00 -4.18
CA PRO A 169 -2.35 15.14 -3.42
C PRO A 169 -1.22 16.03 -2.87
N THR A 170 0.00 15.48 -2.75
CA THR A 170 1.20 16.21 -2.34
C THR A 170 2.31 15.96 -3.36
N ALA A 171 2.93 17.01 -3.88
CA ALA A 171 4.00 16.88 -4.85
C ALA A 171 5.20 16.10 -4.30
N ASN A 172 5.73 15.19 -5.11
CA ASN A 172 6.86 14.32 -4.79
C ASN A 172 6.64 13.43 -3.55
N PHE A 173 5.40 13.18 -3.18
CA PHE A 173 5.07 12.42 -1.99
C PHE A 173 4.05 11.32 -2.32
N TYR A 174 4.37 10.08 -1.96
CA TYR A 174 3.42 8.97 -1.96
C TYR A 174 2.60 9.03 -0.67
N THR A 175 1.36 9.52 -0.78
CA THR A 175 0.49 9.81 0.36
C THR A 175 -0.27 8.57 0.80
N ALA A 176 -0.43 8.38 2.11
CA ALA A 176 -1.25 7.31 2.69
C ALA A 176 -2.67 7.33 2.13
N GLY A 177 -3.24 6.14 1.89
CA GLY A 177 -4.60 6.00 1.39
C GLY A 177 -4.78 6.34 -0.09
N TYR A 178 -3.69 6.41 -0.88
CA TYR A 178 -3.75 6.63 -2.32
C TYR A 178 -3.06 5.52 -3.10
N ALA A 179 -3.65 5.22 -4.27
CA ALA A 179 -3.11 4.31 -5.28
C ALA A 179 -2.58 5.11 -6.47
N TYR A 180 -1.36 4.80 -6.88
CA TYR A 180 -0.61 5.44 -7.97
C TYR A 180 -0.42 4.42 -9.10
N THR A 181 -1.18 4.55 -10.18
CA THR A 181 -1.16 3.60 -11.30
C THR A 181 -0.31 4.12 -12.45
N TYR A 182 0.71 3.37 -12.82
CA TYR A 182 1.57 3.61 -13.96
C TYR A 182 1.29 2.62 -15.08
N ILE A 183 1.23 3.10 -16.32
CA ILE A 183 1.23 2.27 -17.51
C ILE A 183 2.67 2.21 -18.02
N VAL A 184 3.20 1.00 -18.15
CA VAL A 184 4.57 0.71 -18.60
C VAL A 184 4.47 0.04 -19.96
N THR A 185 4.88 0.75 -21.03
CA THR A 185 4.86 0.22 -22.40
C THR A 185 6.27 -0.18 -22.81
N LEU A 186 6.47 -1.46 -23.09
CA LEU A 186 7.73 -1.99 -23.59
C LEU A 186 7.70 -1.98 -25.13
N ASN A 187 8.64 -1.29 -25.75
CA ASN A 187 8.88 -1.28 -27.18
C ASN A 187 10.17 -2.07 -27.48
N ASN A 188 10.39 -2.43 -28.74
CA ASN A 188 11.57 -3.23 -29.14
C ASN A 188 12.92 -2.60 -28.72
N LYS A 189 12.99 -1.28 -28.57
CA LYS A 189 14.24 -0.55 -28.30
C LYS A 189 14.22 0.26 -27.00
N ASP A 190 13.05 0.51 -26.44
CA ASP A 190 12.88 1.39 -25.28
C ASP A 190 11.70 1.00 -24.41
N ILE A 191 11.52 1.73 -23.32
CA ILE A 191 10.42 1.59 -22.39
C ILE A 191 9.84 2.97 -22.12
N GLU A 192 8.53 3.10 -22.17
CA GLU A 192 7.80 4.30 -21.85
C GLU A 192 6.97 4.10 -20.56
N VAL A 193 6.96 5.10 -19.70
CA VAL A 193 6.14 5.08 -18.48
C VAL A 193 5.26 6.33 -18.46
N SER A 194 3.96 6.13 -18.27
CA SER A 194 3.00 7.22 -18.18
C SER A 194 3.20 8.06 -16.92
N ASP A 195 2.56 9.24 -16.89
CA ASP A 195 2.27 9.89 -15.61
C ASP A 195 1.39 8.99 -14.76
N PRO A 196 1.50 9.03 -13.42
CA PRO A 196 0.65 8.22 -12.57
C PRO A 196 -0.80 8.73 -12.60
N THR A 197 -1.74 7.81 -12.75
CA THR A 197 -3.14 8.07 -12.39
C THR A 197 -3.27 7.86 -10.89
N ILE A 198 -3.79 8.86 -10.17
CA ILE A 198 -3.83 8.89 -8.71
C ILE A 198 -5.27 8.89 -8.26
N ASN A 199 -5.65 7.88 -7.49
CA ASN A 199 -6.99 7.72 -6.94
C ASN A 199 -6.90 7.42 -5.44
N PRO A 200 -7.95 7.73 -4.65
CA PRO A 200 -8.08 7.16 -3.31
C PRO A 200 -7.95 5.63 -3.40
N TRP A 201 -7.24 5.06 -2.45
CA TRP A 201 -7.12 3.61 -2.34
C TRP A 201 -8.37 3.06 -1.66
N GLU A 202 -9.30 2.57 -2.47
CA GLU A 202 -10.58 2.04 -2.02
C GLU A 202 -10.46 0.56 -1.62
N SER A 203 -11.30 0.13 -0.67
CA SER A 203 -11.41 -1.28 -0.28
C SER A 203 -11.76 -2.15 -1.50
N GLY A 204 -10.95 -3.18 -1.77
CA GLY A 204 -11.07 -4.07 -2.93
C GLY A 204 -10.10 -3.75 -4.07
N ASP A 205 -9.32 -2.69 -3.97
CA ASP A 205 -8.25 -2.37 -4.92
C ASP A 205 -6.98 -3.23 -4.73
N SER A 206 -6.81 -3.82 -3.57
CA SER A 206 -5.83 -4.88 -3.33
C SER A 206 -6.46 -6.23 -3.65
N ASN A 207 -5.75 -7.12 -4.34
CA ASN A 207 -6.16 -8.52 -4.52
C ASN A 207 -6.10 -9.31 -3.21
N ASP A 208 -5.89 -8.66 -2.10
CA ASP A 208 -5.77 -9.28 -0.81
C ASP A 208 -7.14 -9.43 -0.15
N ALA A 209 -7.50 -10.70 -0.10
CA ALA A 209 -8.33 -11.30 0.91
C ALA A 209 -9.48 -10.39 1.38
N SER A 210 -10.64 -10.57 0.80
CA SER A 210 -11.83 -10.50 1.63
C SER A 210 -11.47 -11.16 2.96
N ALA A 211 -11.28 -10.36 4.01
CA ALA A 211 -11.36 -10.90 5.35
C ALA A 211 -12.81 -11.36 5.49
N GLU A 212 -13.05 -12.61 5.11
CA GLU A 212 -14.26 -13.29 5.52
C GLU A 212 -14.19 -13.40 7.04
N LEU A 213 -15.06 -12.66 7.69
CA LEU A 213 -15.32 -12.69 9.12
C LEU A 213 -16.13 -13.93 9.47
#